data_a3c1ca13495ce5aa691ab8e8bd7d993a
#
_entry.id   a3c1ca13495ce5aa691ab8e8bd7d993a
#
_cell.length_a   1.000
_cell.length_b   1.000
_cell.length_c   1.000
_cell.angle_alpha   90.00
_cell.angle_beta   90.00
_cell.angle_gamma   90.00
#
_symmetry.space_group_name_H-M   'P 1'
#
loop_
_entity.id
_entity.type
_entity.pdbx_description
1 polymer ?
#
loop_
_entity_poly.entity_id
_entity_poly.type
_entity_poly.pdbx_seq_one_letter_code
_entity_poly.pdbx_strand_id
1 'polypeptide(L)'
;MTVRMHTPNLLARAGTVTALTLVTLGGTTVAPGAAGNAEAASVSVHALRIAASKSGAPYRYGAQGPHAFDCSGLTLYSFKRAGRALPRTAAAQYGRTRHIPAGARRRGDLVFFHSRSGIYHVGIYAGRGRMWHAPKAGSVVRLERIWSRSVWYGRVG
;
A
#
# COMPACT_ATOMS: atom_id res chain seq x y z
N MET A 1 47.76 -56.69 -67.56
CA MET A 1 48.20 -56.32 -66.22
C MET A 1 47.06 -55.55 -65.56
N THR A 2 46.31 -56.22 -64.71
CA THR A 2 45.06 -55.70 -64.11
C THR A 2 45.27 -55.61 -62.64
N VAL A 3 45.27 -54.40 -62.11
CA VAL A 3 45.37 -54.18 -60.71
C VAL A 3 43.97 -53.79 -60.19
N ARG A 4 43.40 -54.64 -59.37
CA ARG A 4 42.15 -54.36 -58.61
C ARG A 4 42.47 -53.51 -57.40
N MET A 5 41.83 -52.36 -57.30
CA MET A 5 41.82 -51.57 -56.07
C MET A 5 40.61 -51.93 -55.27
N HIS A 6 40.90 -52.31 -54.03
CA HIS A 6 39.91 -52.60 -52.99
C HIS A 6 39.51 -51.30 -52.25
N THR A 7 38.23 -51.02 -52.17
CA THR A 7 37.73 -49.95 -51.35
C THR A 7 37.24 -50.48 -50.02
N PRO A 8 37.63 -49.95 -48.82
CA PRO A 8 36.99 -50.27 -47.56
C PRO A 8 35.86 -49.28 -47.28
N ASN A 9 34.70 -49.84 -47.00
CA ASN A 9 33.55 -49.12 -46.47
C ASN A 9 33.85 -48.60 -45.07
N LEU A 10 33.79 -47.29 -44.89
CA LEU A 10 33.72 -46.61 -43.56
C LEU A 10 32.28 -46.34 -43.23
N LEU A 11 31.75 -47.09 -42.28
CA LEU A 11 30.47 -46.85 -41.60
C LEU A 11 30.59 -45.58 -40.71
N ALA A 12 30.00 -44.53 -41.17
CA ALA A 12 29.83 -43.32 -40.33
C ALA A 12 28.78 -43.58 -39.25
N ARG A 13 29.22 -43.64 -37.99
CA ARG A 13 28.35 -43.61 -36.82
C ARG A 13 27.82 -42.19 -36.65
N ALA A 14 26.53 -41.99 -36.86
CA ALA A 14 25.82 -40.80 -36.44
C ALA A 14 25.71 -40.75 -34.91
N GLY A 15 26.48 -39.89 -34.29
CA GLY A 15 26.34 -39.54 -32.86
C GLY A 15 25.23 -38.50 -32.68
N THR A 16 24.12 -38.93 -32.12
CA THR A 16 23.07 -38.03 -31.67
C THR A 16 23.57 -37.26 -30.43
N VAL A 17 23.89 -36.00 -30.60
CA VAL A 17 24.15 -35.09 -29.50
C VAL A 17 22.80 -34.61 -28.94
N THR A 18 22.37 -35.21 -27.83
CA THR A 18 21.20 -34.73 -27.07
C THR A 18 21.65 -33.49 -26.31
N ALA A 19 21.25 -32.33 -26.81
CA ALA A 19 21.40 -31.07 -26.07
C ALA A 19 20.42 -31.07 -24.89
N LEU A 20 20.94 -31.28 -23.69
CA LEU A 20 20.18 -31.04 -22.46
C LEU A 20 20.03 -29.51 -22.27
N THR A 21 18.89 -28.96 -22.63
CA THR A 21 18.50 -27.59 -22.26
C THR A 21 18.19 -27.60 -20.78
N LEU A 22 19.11 -27.11 -19.95
CA LEU A 22 18.83 -26.78 -18.57
C LEU A 22 17.92 -25.55 -18.59
N VAL A 23 16.61 -25.78 -18.40
CA VAL A 23 15.67 -24.70 -18.04
C VAL A 23 15.93 -24.37 -16.56
N THR A 24 16.74 -23.35 -16.30
CA THR A 24 16.82 -22.74 -14.98
C THR A 24 15.50 -22.00 -14.75
N LEU A 25 14.57 -22.64 -14.08
CA LEU A 25 13.44 -21.95 -13.42
C LEU A 25 14.06 -21.01 -12.39
N GLY A 26 14.24 -19.74 -12.78
CA GLY A 26 14.60 -18.65 -11.88
C GLY A 26 13.47 -18.44 -10.89
N GLY A 27 13.48 -19.19 -9.79
CA GLY A 27 12.64 -18.94 -8.66
C GLY A 27 13.02 -17.59 -8.06
N THR A 28 12.24 -16.56 -8.33
CA THR A 28 12.30 -15.29 -7.59
C THR A 28 11.85 -15.58 -6.17
N THR A 29 12.80 -15.79 -5.27
CA THR A 29 12.52 -15.85 -3.82
C THR A 29 12.08 -14.46 -3.39
N VAL A 30 10.77 -14.22 -3.34
CA VAL A 30 10.18 -13.01 -2.75
C VAL A 30 10.43 -13.12 -1.24
N ALA A 31 11.27 -12.24 -0.70
CA ALA A 31 11.50 -12.16 0.73
C ALA A 31 10.16 -11.93 1.45
N PRO A 32 9.84 -12.66 2.54
CA PRO A 32 8.53 -12.58 3.20
C PRO A 32 8.12 -11.17 3.65
N GLY A 33 9.09 -10.28 3.87
CA GLY A 33 8.82 -8.86 4.17
C GLY A 33 8.34 -8.02 2.99
N ALA A 34 8.64 -8.40 1.75
CA ALA A 34 8.24 -7.65 0.56
C ALA A 34 6.74 -7.83 0.24
N ALA A 35 6.19 -9.02 0.42
CA ALA A 35 4.77 -9.31 0.20
C ALA A 35 3.88 -8.55 1.21
N GLY A 36 4.23 -8.54 2.49
CA GLY A 36 3.50 -7.80 3.52
C GLY A 36 3.50 -6.28 3.29
N ASN A 37 4.60 -5.73 2.82
CA ASN A 37 4.69 -4.30 2.51
C ASN A 37 3.85 -3.91 1.27
N ALA A 38 3.78 -4.77 0.27
CA ALA A 38 2.95 -4.56 -0.92
C ALA A 38 1.46 -4.63 -0.58
N GLU A 39 1.04 -5.57 0.25
CA GLU A 39 -0.33 -5.69 0.74
C GLU A 39 -0.75 -4.46 1.57
N ALA A 40 0.05 -4.05 2.55
CA ALA A 40 -0.22 -2.86 3.36
C ALA A 40 -0.31 -1.59 2.50
N ALA A 41 0.53 -1.46 1.47
CA ALA A 41 0.47 -0.35 0.53
C ALA A 41 -0.83 -0.37 -0.30
N SER A 42 -1.30 -1.54 -0.74
CA SER A 42 -2.56 -1.69 -1.48
C SER A 42 -3.77 -1.34 -0.61
N VAL A 43 -3.81 -1.81 0.64
CA VAL A 43 -4.85 -1.47 1.63
C VAL A 43 -4.89 0.04 1.89
N SER A 44 -3.75 0.67 2.11
CA SER A 44 -3.67 2.11 2.38
C SER A 44 -4.18 2.96 1.21
N VAL A 45 -3.83 2.58 -0.02
CA VAL A 45 -4.33 3.27 -1.24
C VAL A 45 -5.82 3.02 -1.44
N HIS A 46 -6.32 1.82 -1.13
CA HIS A 46 -7.74 1.51 -1.18
C HIS A 46 -8.53 2.34 -0.16
N ALA A 47 -8.06 2.40 1.10
CA ALA A 47 -8.66 3.26 2.13
C ALA A 47 -8.71 4.73 1.70
N LEU A 48 -7.65 5.24 1.08
CA LEU A 48 -7.62 6.59 0.53
C LEU A 48 -8.71 6.81 -0.53
N ARG A 49 -8.93 5.86 -1.43
CA ARG A 49 -10.00 5.95 -2.45
C ARG A 49 -11.39 5.94 -1.81
N ILE A 50 -11.58 5.12 -0.77
CA ILE A 50 -12.85 5.08 -0.03
C ILE A 50 -13.10 6.43 0.66
N ALA A 51 -12.10 7.02 1.32
CA ALA A 51 -12.24 8.35 1.92
C ALA A 51 -12.59 9.41 0.87
N ALA A 52 -11.94 9.38 -0.29
CA ALA A 52 -12.22 10.29 -1.41
C ALA A 52 -13.67 10.13 -1.94
N SER A 53 -14.20 8.90 -2.00
CA SER A 53 -15.60 8.64 -2.40
C SER A 53 -16.63 9.19 -1.42
N LYS A 54 -16.22 9.59 -0.21
CA LYS A 54 -17.06 10.22 0.79
C LYS A 54 -17.01 11.76 0.76
N SER A 55 -16.39 12.33 -0.27
CA SER A 55 -16.39 13.78 -0.49
C SER A 55 -17.81 14.36 -0.40
N GLY A 56 -17.97 15.46 0.35
CA GLY A 56 -19.28 16.09 0.56
C GLY A 56 -20.10 15.48 1.70
N ALA A 57 -19.74 14.34 2.26
CA ALA A 57 -20.45 13.79 3.42
C ALA A 57 -20.29 14.73 4.65
N PRO A 58 -21.38 15.03 5.38
CA PRO A 58 -21.33 15.99 6.47
C PRO A 58 -20.49 15.50 7.65
N TYR A 59 -19.82 16.44 8.30
CA TYR A 59 -19.21 16.17 9.59
C TYR A 59 -20.29 16.00 10.67
N ARG A 60 -20.14 14.97 11.48
CA ARG A 60 -20.92 14.79 12.72
C ARG A 60 -20.00 14.16 13.76
N TYR A 61 -19.89 14.81 14.92
CA TYR A 61 -19.12 14.27 16.04
C TYR A 61 -19.62 12.86 16.41
N GLY A 62 -18.70 11.92 16.62
CA GLY A 62 -19.01 10.53 16.95
C GLY A 62 -19.41 9.67 15.76
N ALA A 63 -19.66 10.22 14.58
CA ALA A 63 -20.11 9.46 13.42
C ALA A 63 -18.95 8.69 12.73
N GLN A 64 -19.27 7.44 12.30
CA GLN A 64 -18.34 6.51 11.67
C GLN A 64 -18.82 6.07 10.28
N GLY A 65 -19.72 6.85 9.65
CA GLY A 65 -20.32 6.56 8.35
C GLY A 65 -21.60 5.72 8.43
N PRO A 66 -22.16 5.35 7.28
CA PRO A 66 -21.67 5.61 5.91
C PRO A 66 -21.98 7.02 5.38
N HIS A 67 -22.87 7.80 6.05
CA HIS A 67 -23.42 9.06 5.53
C HIS A 67 -22.87 10.31 6.20
N ALA A 68 -22.29 10.17 7.40
CA ALA A 68 -21.66 11.25 8.15
C ALA A 68 -20.41 10.74 8.88
N PHE A 69 -19.46 11.61 9.14
CA PHE A 69 -18.17 11.24 9.72
C PHE A 69 -17.64 12.31 10.66
N ASP A 70 -16.94 11.90 11.71
CA ASP A 70 -15.88 12.73 12.28
C ASP A 70 -14.50 12.32 11.72
N CYS A 71 -13.43 12.98 12.15
CA CYS A 71 -12.10 12.79 11.60
C CYS A 71 -11.61 11.33 11.68
N SER A 72 -11.64 10.75 12.89
CA SER A 72 -11.22 9.36 13.13
C SER A 72 -12.27 8.33 12.68
N GLY A 73 -13.54 8.71 12.60
CA GLY A 73 -14.59 7.88 12.02
C GLY A 73 -14.43 7.68 10.51
N LEU A 74 -14.00 8.71 9.78
CA LEU A 74 -13.71 8.60 8.36
C LEU A 74 -12.54 7.64 8.11
N THR A 75 -11.45 7.78 8.86
CA THR A 75 -10.28 6.89 8.74
C THR A 75 -10.63 5.45 9.11
N LEU A 76 -11.32 5.25 10.25
CA LEU A 76 -11.80 3.95 10.69
C LEU A 76 -12.68 3.28 9.62
N TYR A 77 -13.68 3.98 9.11
CA TYR A 77 -14.57 3.48 8.07
C TYR A 77 -13.80 3.07 6.81
N SER A 78 -12.90 3.95 6.35
CA SER A 78 -12.15 3.74 5.13
C SER A 78 -11.23 2.53 5.22
N PHE A 79 -10.49 2.40 6.31
CA PHE A 79 -9.61 1.26 6.53
C PHE A 79 -10.36 -0.04 6.80
N LYS A 80 -11.47 0.00 7.57
CA LYS A 80 -12.32 -1.18 7.77
C LYS A 80 -12.82 -1.76 6.44
N ARG A 81 -13.27 -0.90 5.53
CA ARG A 81 -13.71 -1.33 4.20
C ARG A 81 -12.54 -1.75 3.29
N ALA A 82 -11.35 -1.31 3.56
CA ALA A 82 -10.13 -1.76 2.89
C ALA A 82 -9.52 -3.04 3.50
N GLY A 83 -10.17 -3.62 4.53
CA GLY A 83 -9.75 -4.88 5.15
C GLY A 83 -8.84 -4.72 6.38
N ARG A 84 -8.75 -3.53 6.98
CA ARG A 84 -7.97 -3.30 8.21
C ARG A 84 -8.79 -2.55 9.27
N ALA A 85 -8.86 -3.11 10.46
CA ALA A 85 -9.53 -2.46 11.58
C ALA A 85 -8.63 -1.40 12.22
N LEU A 86 -9.23 -0.24 12.53
CA LEU A 86 -8.60 0.82 13.30
C LEU A 86 -9.40 1.09 14.58
N PRO A 87 -8.76 1.57 15.65
CA PRO A 87 -9.46 2.04 16.86
C PRO A 87 -10.33 3.26 16.58
N ARG A 88 -11.23 3.57 17.52
CA ARG A 88 -12.20 4.66 17.34
C ARG A 88 -11.58 6.06 17.35
N THR A 89 -10.60 6.33 18.19
CA THR A 89 -10.06 7.68 18.39
C THR A 89 -8.77 7.91 17.62
N ALA A 90 -8.50 9.16 17.24
CA ALA A 90 -7.28 9.52 16.53
C ALA A 90 -6.00 9.14 17.30
N ALA A 91 -5.97 9.35 18.61
CA ALA A 91 -4.82 8.98 19.45
C ALA A 91 -4.60 7.45 19.48
N ALA A 92 -5.67 6.67 19.64
CA ALA A 92 -5.56 5.21 19.61
C ALA A 92 -5.15 4.69 18.21
N GLN A 93 -5.61 5.34 17.14
CA GLN A 93 -5.17 5.03 15.77
C GLN A 93 -3.67 5.26 15.60
N TYR A 94 -3.13 6.36 16.14
CA TYR A 94 -1.70 6.63 16.10
C TYR A 94 -0.90 5.51 16.80
N GLY A 95 -1.33 5.09 17.98
CA GLY A 95 -0.72 3.97 18.71
C GLY A 95 -0.77 2.61 18.00
N ARG A 96 -1.68 2.44 17.02
CA ARG A 96 -1.82 1.21 16.22
C ARG A 96 -1.11 1.28 14.87
N THR A 97 -0.45 2.39 14.56
CA THR A 97 0.27 2.56 13.29
C THR A 97 1.77 2.47 13.49
N ARG A 98 2.49 2.05 12.45
CA ARG A 98 3.93 2.22 12.40
C ARG A 98 4.24 3.69 12.14
N HIS A 99 4.98 4.33 13.03
CA HIS A 99 5.34 5.74 12.89
C HIS A 99 6.29 5.95 11.72
N ILE A 100 6.01 6.93 10.89
CA ILE A 100 6.72 7.22 9.64
C ILE A 100 7.32 8.62 9.71
N PRO A 101 8.61 8.80 9.43
CA PRO A 101 9.18 10.14 9.27
C PRO A 101 8.55 10.86 8.08
N ALA A 102 8.46 12.19 8.15
CA ALA A 102 7.79 12.99 7.13
C ALA A 102 8.31 12.76 5.70
N GLY A 103 9.60 12.48 5.54
CA GLY A 103 10.21 12.18 4.23
C GLY A 103 9.83 10.82 3.64
N ALA A 104 9.37 9.87 4.47
CA ALA A 104 9.01 8.51 4.04
C ALA A 104 7.49 8.30 3.88
N ARG A 105 6.69 9.38 4.06
CA ARG A 105 5.24 9.30 3.93
C ARG A 105 4.79 8.96 2.51
N ARG A 106 3.75 8.16 2.40
CA ARG A 106 3.17 7.72 1.12
C ARG A 106 1.66 7.96 1.13
N ARG A 107 1.06 8.02 -0.04
CA ARG A 107 -0.41 8.10 -0.19
C ARG A 107 -1.07 6.95 0.57
N GLY A 108 -2.09 7.29 1.37
CA GLY A 108 -2.79 6.36 2.23
C GLY A 108 -2.23 6.27 3.66
N ASP A 109 -1.07 6.85 3.97
CA ASP A 109 -0.63 6.99 5.36
C ASP A 109 -1.55 7.95 6.12
N LEU A 110 -1.69 7.77 7.43
CA LEU A 110 -2.45 8.66 8.28
C LEU A 110 -1.62 9.89 8.65
N VAL A 111 -2.29 11.04 8.72
CA VAL A 111 -1.73 12.32 9.16
C VAL A 111 -2.38 12.67 10.48
N PHE A 112 -1.61 12.78 11.54
CA PHE A 112 -2.10 13.08 12.90
C PHE A 112 -1.63 14.46 13.32
N PHE A 113 -2.60 15.33 13.63
CA PHE A 113 -2.32 16.66 14.17
C PHE A 113 -2.26 16.60 15.69
N HIS A 114 -1.22 17.18 16.24
CA HIS A 114 -0.99 17.15 17.67
C HIS A 114 -0.68 18.54 18.23
N SER A 115 -0.93 18.68 19.52
CA SER A 115 -0.57 19.83 20.35
C SER A 115 0.12 19.35 21.63
N ARG A 116 0.34 20.25 22.58
CA ARG A 116 0.82 19.87 23.92
C ARG A 116 -0.16 18.94 24.66
N SER A 117 -1.46 19.05 24.38
CA SER A 117 -2.52 18.23 24.98
C SER A 117 -2.72 16.87 24.29
N GLY A 118 -1.96 16.56 23.23
CA GLY A 118 -2.05 15.29 22.51
C GLY A 118 -2.59 15.42 21.09
N ILE A 119 -3.01 14.28 20.52
CA ILE A 119 -3.54 14.20 19.15
C ILE A 119 -5.00 14.61 19.15
N TYR A 120 -5.34 15.61 18.34
CA TYR A 120 -6.69 16.17 18.24
C TYR A 120 -7.38 15.97 16.90
N HIS A 121 -6.64 15.59 15.85
CA HIS A 121 -7.21 15.40 14.52
C HIS A 121 -6.43 14.37 13.70
N VAL A 122 -7.11 13.77 12.71
CA VAL A 122 -6.51 12.79 11.78
C VAL A 122 -7.13 12.92 10.39
N GLY A 123 -6.32 12.64 9.37
CA GLY A 123 -6.72 12.51 7.99
C GLY A 123 -5.92 11.44 7.25
N ILE A 124 -6.25 11.16 5.97
CA ILE A 124 -5.52 10.22 5.11
C ILE A 124 -4.72 11.01 4.07
N TYR A 125 -3.42 10.83 4.05
CA TYR A 125 -2.51 11.53 3.15
C TYR A 125 -2.79 11.20 1.69
N ALA A 126 -3.04 12.23 0.89
CA ALA A 126 -3.38 12.11 -0.53
C ALA A 126 -2.21 12.41 -1.48
N GLY A 127 -1.04 12.76 -0.92
CA GLY A 127 0.10 13.24 -1.70
C GLY A 127 0.14 14.77 -1.84
N ARG A 128 1.28 15.31 -2.24
CA ARG A 128 1.50 16.75 -2.51
C ARG A 128 1.07 17.66 -1.33
N GLY A 129 1.32 17.22 -0.09
CA GLY A 129 0.95 17.98 1.12
C GLY A 129 -0.54 18.12 1.36
N ARG A 130 -1.38 17.21 0.83
CA ARG A 130 -2.85 17.20 0.95
C ARG A 130 -3.33 15.94 1.64
N MET A 131 -4.51 16.01 2.22
CA MET A 131 -5.16 14.87 2.88
C MET A 131 -6.68 14.91 2.70
N TRP A 132 -7.33 13.76 2.75
CA TRP A 132 -8.77 13.62 2.93
C TRP A 132 -9.09 13.56 4.41
N HIS A 133 -10.04 14.36 4.86
CA HIS A 133 -10.46 14.40 6.25
C HIS A 133 -11.90 14.93 6.42
N ALA A 134 -12.47 14.74 7.60
CA ALA A 134 -13.69 15.37 8.07
C ALA A 134 -13.30 16.42 9.12
N PRO A 135 -13.30 17.74 8.79
CA PRO A 135 -12.64 18.75 9.64
C PRO A 135 -13.32 19.03 10.97
N LYS A 136 -14.56 19.51 10.94
CA LYS A 136 -15.30 20.02 12.12
C LYS A 136 -16.79 20.17 11.82
N ALA A 137 -17.59 20.43 12.85
CA ALA A 137 -19.03 20.73 12.71
C ALA A 137 -19.26 21.87 11.70
N GLY A 138 -20.31 21.74 10.90
CA GLY A 138 -20.65 22.68 9.83
C GLY A 138 -19.83 22.51 8.54
N SER A 139 -18.97 21.48 8.47
CA SER A 139 -18.18 21.17 7.28
C SER A 139 -18.48 19.78 6.73
N VAL A 140 -17.83 19.45 5.63
CA VAL A 140 -17.96 18.16 4.94
C VAL A 140 -16.61 17.49 4.77
N VAL A 141 -16.63 16.19 4.49
CA VAL A 141 -15.44 15.45 4.04
C VAL A 141 -14.87 16.11 2.79
N ARG A 142 -13.60 16.48 2.82
CA ARG A 142 -12.94 17.19 1.73
C ARG A 142 -11.44 16.91 1.64
N LEU A 143 -10.89 17.23 0.47
CA LEU A 143 -9.46 17.25 0.25
C LEU A 143 -8.90 18.62 0.59
N GLU A 144 -7.97 18.69 1.54
CA GLU A 144 -7.41 19.95 2.02
C GLU A 144 -5.88 19.88 2.18
N ARG A 145 -5.21 21.02 2.17
CA ARG A 145 -3.77 21.09 2.49
C ARG A 145 -3.55 20.78 3.96
N ILE A 146 -2.45 20.12 4.27
CA ILE A 146 -1.96 19.98 5.65
C ILE A 146 -1.52 21.37 6.11
N TRP A 147 -2.26 21.97 7.03
CA TRP A 147 -2.11 23.38 7.44
C TRP A 147 -1.15 23.61 8.60
N SER A 148 -0.63 22.56 9.20
CA SER A 148 0.27 22.63 10.37
C SER A 148 1.57 21.86 10.09
N ARG A 149 2.65 22.29 10.75
CA ARG A 149 3.90 21.53 10.84
C ARG A 149 3.89 20.56 12.02
N SER A 150 3.01 20.77 13.02
CA SER A 150 2.82 19.87 14.17
C SER A 150 1.98 18.66 13.77
N VAL A 151 2.56 17.81 12.91
CA VAL A 151 1.94 16.58 12.42
C VAL A 151 2.91 15.41 12.51
N TRP A 152 2.34 14.26 12.85
CA TRP A 152 2.99 12.97 12.76
C TRP A 152 2.34 12.13 11.67
N TYR A 153 3.07 11.13 11.19
CA TYR A 153 2.57 10.21 10.17
C TYR A 153 2.60 8.78 10.68
N GLY A 154 1.57 8.01 10.34
CA GLY A 154 1.46 6.60 10.70
C GLY A 154 1.02 5.76 9.52
N ARG A 155 1.65 4.59 9.36
CA ARG A 155 1.27 3.59 8.35
C ARG A 155 0.53 2.46 8.99
N VAL A 156 -0.63 2.13 8.43
CA VAL A 156 -1.42 0.96 8.82
C VAL A 156 -0.79 -0.27 8.18
N GLY A 157 -0.46 -1.28 9.00
CA GLY A 157 0.13 -2.55 8.58
C GLY A 157 -0.91 -3.63 8.26
#